data_248b38364803b0791ebb54d777ed3606
#
_entry.id   248b38364803b0791ebb54d777ed3606
#
_cell.length_a   1.000
_cell.length_b   1.000
_cell.length_c   1.000
_cell.angle_alpha   90.00
_cell.angle_beta   90.00
_cell.angle_gamma   90.00
#
_symmetry.space_group_name_H-M   'P 1'
#
loop_
_entity.id
_entity.type
_entity.pdbx_description
1 polymer ?
#
loop_
_entity_poly.entity_id
_entity_poly.type
_entity_poly.pdbx_seq_one_letter_code
_entity_poly.pdbx_strand_id
1 'polypeptide(L)'
;LDRAALILSERAEAVARDLAREAAKPIGQARVEVQRAISTLTFCAAEARTFTGELVPMDAAAAGVDHLGMVLRVPIGVVGAISPFNFPLNLVAHKVGPAIAAGCAVVVKPASQTPLSALNLARVLFDAGLPMEYLSVVPGSGATVGDALVNDPDVALISFTGSPEVGWGIRAAAPRKRVGLELGNNSPLIICADGNWKAAAAAIRLAGFAHAGQSCISTQRILVDESIKDQFVAELVRQVESLVVGDPMDDATEVSALISRSETDRVKSWVEAATANGAVVATGGTVTEEGHLRPTVLVDADPTDDVCAHEIFGPVVVVRGFTDVKAALAEANDSHYGLQAAIFTKDIDVALWAAQGLDYGGVLINEVPTWRADHMPYGGLRDSGNTREGPGWAIREMTEERLVVIKLGPGPE
;
A
#
# COMPACT_ATOMS: atom_id res chain seq x y z
N LEU A 1 -17.75 -11.55 8.12
CA LEU A 1 -16.37 -11.49 7.63
C LEU A 1 -15.68 -12.84 7.62
N ASP A 2 -15.71 -13.66 8.70
CA ASP A 2 -15.12 -15.02 8.68
C ASP A 2 -15.73 -15.90 7.58
N ARG A 3 -17.06 -15.87 7.45
CA ARG A 3 -17.75 -16.63 6.39
C ARG A 3 -17.35 -16.12 4.99
N ALA A 4 -17.15 -14.81 4.84
CA ALA A 4 -16.65 -14.25 3.59
C ALA A 4 -15.21 -14.70 3.29
N ALA A 5 -14.33 -14.74 4.29
CA ALA A 5 -12.98 -15.27 4.14
C ALA A 5 -12.98 -16.75 3.71
N LEU A 6 -13.88 -17.57 4.29
CA LEU A 6 -14.04 -18.97 3.92
C LEU A 6 -14.52 -19.11 2.46
N ILE A 7 -15.58 -18.41 2.07
CA ILE A 7 -16.12 -18.44 0.69
C ILE A 7 -15.08 -17.95 -0.32
N LEU A 8 -14.32 -16.89 0.02
CA LEU A 8 -13.23 -16.40 -0.83
C LEU A 8 -12.14 -17.46 -0.99
N SER A 9 -11.79 -18.18 0.08
CA SER A 9 -10.84 -19.29 0.03
C SER A 9 -11.31 -20.43 -0.89
N GLU A 10 -12.59 -20.79 -0.85
CA GLU A 10 -13.19 -21.79 -1.75
C GLU A 10 -13.17 -21.36 -3.22
N ARG A 11 -13.22 -20.06 -3.49
CA ARG A 11 -13.21 -19.46 -4.84
C ARG A 11 -11.86 -18.92 -5.26
N ALA A 12 -10.79 -19.16 -4.48
CA ALA A 12 -9.51 -18.47 -4.62
C ALA A 12 -8.93 -18.53 -6.03
N GLU A 13 -8.92 -19.72 -6.67
CA GLU A 13 -8.35 -19.86 -8.01
C GLU A 13 -9.17 -19.13 -9.08
N ALA A 14 -10.49 -19.15 -9.00
CA ALA A 14 -11.35 -18.42 -9.95
C ALA A 14 -11.15 -16.92 -9.84
N VAL A 15 -11.11 -16.38 -8.60
CA VAL A 15 -10.87 -14.95 -8.35
C VAL A 15 -9.45 -14.55 -8.76
N ALA A 16 -8.44 -15.39 -8.52
CA ALA A 16 -7.07 -15.12 -8.95
C ALA A 16 -6.96 -15.03 -10.48
N ARG A 17 -7.67 -15.89 -11.23
CA ARG A 17 -7.68 -15.84 -12.69
C ARG A 17 -8.37 -14.59 -13.25
N ASP A 18 -9.46 -14.15 -12.63
CA ASP A 18 -10.12 -12.90 -13.02
C ASP A 18 -9.22 -11.69 -12.74
N LEU A 19 -8.57 -11.68 -11.58
CA LEU A 19 -7.61 -10.64 -11.20
C LEU A 19 -6.41 -10.61 -12.16
N ALA A 20 -5.83 -11.76 -12.50
CA ALA A 20 -4.71 -11.84 -13.43
C ALA A 20 -5.08 -11.28 -14.81
N ARG A 21 -6.29 -11.55 -15.29
CA ARG A 21 -6.77 -11.06 -16.59
C ARG A 21 -7.04 -9.56 -16.59
N GLU A 22 -7.69 -9.02 -15.54
CA GLU A 22 -8.05 -7.59 -15.55
C GLU A 22 -6.85 -6.67 -15.24
N ALA A 23 -5.87 -7.12 -14.45
CA ALA A 23 -4.72 -6.32 -14.03
C ALA A 23 -3.43 -6.66 -14.77
N ALA A 24 -3.43 -7.63 -15.69
CA ALA A 24 -2.22 -8.22 -16.28
C ALA A 24 -1.20 -8.68 -15.21
N LYS A 25 -1.68 -9.09 -14.04
CA LYS A 25 -0.85 -9.55 -12.94
C LYS A 25 -0.48 -11.02 -13.12
N PRO A 26 0.81 -11.41 -13.04
CA PRO A 26 1.20 -12.82 -13.07
C PRO A 26 0.36 -13.67 -12.14
N ILE A 27 -0.15 -14.82 -12.63
CA ILE A 27 -1.14 -15.65 -11.91
C ILE A 27 -0.64 -16.12 -10.53
N GLY A 28 0.66 -16.39 -10.39
CA GLY A 28 1.26 -16.70 -9.10
C GLY A 28 1.09 -15.57 -8.09
N GLN A 29 1.27 -14.32 -8.53
CA GLN A 29 1.12 -13.12 -7.69
C GLN A 29 -0.36 -12.78 -7.45
N ALA A 30 -1.25 -13.07 -8.41
CA ALA A 30 -2.69 -12.93 -8.22
C ALA A 30 -3.20 -13.89 -7.15
N ARG A 31 -2.71 -15.15 -7.11
CA ARG A 31 -3.02 -16.09 -6.02
C ARG A 31 -2.57 -15.59 -4.66
N VAL A 32 -1.38 -14.99 -4.58
CA VAL A 32 -0.88 -14.36 -3.34
C VAL A 32 -1.79 -13.21 -2.90
N GLU A 33 -2.25 -12.37 -3.82
CA GLU A 33 -3.16 -11.27 -3.48
C GLU A 33 -4.51 -11.79 -2.93
N VAL A 34 -5.05 -12.87 -3.49
CA VAL A 34 -6.27 -13.49 -2.95
C VAL A 34 -6.05 -14.00 -1.53
N GLN A 35 -4.91 -14.66 -1.25
CA GLN A 35 -4.58 -15.11 0.11
C GLN A 35 -4.46 -13.93 1.09
N ARG A 36 -3.89 -12.82 0.65
CA ARG A 36 -3.83 -11.59 1.44
C ARG A 36 -5.22 -11.02 1.72
N ALA A 37 -6.12 -11.00 0.74
CA ALA A 37 -7.49 -10.54 0.95
C ALA A 37 -8.25 -11.43 1.96
N ILE A 38 -8.05 -12.74 1.92
CA ILE A 38 -8.58 -13.70 2.92
C ILE A 38 -8.04 -13.35 4.32
N SER A 39 -6.73 -13.13 4.43
CA SER A 39 -6.06 -12.71 5.67
C SER A 39 -6.65 -11.39 6.20
N THR A 40 -6.80 -10.38 5.34
CA THR A 40 -7.39 -9.08 5.68
C THR A 40 -8.80 -9.23 6.24
N LEU A 41 -9.69 -10.01 5.60
CA LEU A 41 -11.04 -10.26 6.09
C LEU A 41 -11.04 -10.99 7.44
N THR A 42 -10.14 -11.95 7.62
CA THR A 42 -9.99 -12.71 8.86
C THR A 42 -9.57 -11.81 10.01
N PHE A 43 -8.58 -10.94 9.81
CA PHE A 43 -8.17 -9.97 10.82
C PHE A 43 -9.25 -8.94 11.11
N CYS A 44 -9.99 -8.46 10.09
CA CYS A 44 -11.14 -7.58 10.33
C CYS A 44 -12.23 -8.26 11.18
N ALA A 45 -12.47 -9.55 10.98
CA ALA A 45 -13.40 -10.32 11.80
C ALA A 45 -12.92 -10.48 13.26
N ALA A 46 -11.62 -10.68 13.46
CA ALA A 46 -11.02 -10.74 14.79
C ALA A 46 -11.13 -9.39 15.51
N GLU A 47 -10.76 -8.31 14.85
CA GLU A 47 -10.86 -6.95 15.41
C GLU A 47 -12.30 -6.58 15.76
N ALA A 48 -13.29 -6.92 14.93
CA ALA A 48 -14.70 -6.65 15.21
C ALA A 48 -15.19 -7.28 16.53
N ARG A 49 -14.54 -8.36 17.00
CA ARG A 49 -14.90 -9.03 18.28
C ARG A 49 -14.21 -8.43 19.50
N THR A 50 -13.08 -7.77 19.29
CA THR A 50 -12.23 -7.25 20.37
C THR A 50 -12.23 -5.73 20.46
N PHE A 51 -12.75 -5.06 19.45
CA PHE A 51 -12.84 -3.61 19.39
C PHE A 51 -13.86 -3.09 20.41
N THR A 52 -13.37 -2.32 21.41
CA THR A 52 -14.17 -1.85 22.53
C THR A 52 -14.05 -0.33 22.72
N GLY A 53 -14.95 0.23 23.55
CA GLY A 53 -14.81 1.58 24.09
C GLY A 53 -13.96 1.57 25.37
N GLU A 54 -14.00 2.67 26.11
CA GLU A 54 -13.18 2.92 27.30
C GLU A 54 -14.04 3.41 28.46
N LEU A 55 -13.63 3.08 29.70
CA LEU A 55 -14.14 3.72 30.91
C LEU A 55 -13.25 4.93 31.24
N VAL A 56 -13.89 6.05 31.54
CA VAL A 56 -13.22 7.28 31.93
C VAL A 56 -13.22 7.37 33.46
N PRO A 57 -12.06 7.52 34.12
CA PRO A 57 -11.99 7.69 35.58
C PRO A 57 -12.49 9.10 35.97
N MET A 58 -13.82 9.26 36.06
CA MET A 58 -14.46 10.56 36.24
C MET A 58 -14.09 11.20 37.60
N ASP A 59 -13.89 10.40 38.64
CA ASP A 59 -13.51 10.82 40.02
C ASP A 59 -12.07 11.34 40.12
N ALA A 60 -11.28 11.28 39.05
CA ALA A 60 -9.98 11.97 38.98
C ALA A 60 -10.10 13.51 39.11
N ALA A 61 -11.31 14.07 38.94
CA ALA A 61 -11.60 15.48 39.13
C ALA A 61 -12.82 15.64 40.04
N ALA A 62 -12.85 16.68 40.86
CA ALA A 62 -13.94 16.94 41.82
C ALA A 62 -15.32 17.04 41.14
N ALA A 63 -15.41 17.59 39.94
CA ALA A 63 -16.65 17.67 39.17
C ALA A 63 -17.18 16.32 38.66
N GLY A 64 -16.32 15.31 38.65
CA GLY A 64 -16.64 13.96 38.16
C GLY A 64 -17.06 12.99 39.27
N VAL A 65 -17.01 13.41 40.54
CA VAL A 65 -17.49 12.59 41.67
C VAL A 65 -18.98 12.29 41.49
N ASP A 66 -19.38 11.07 41.81
CA ASP A 66 -20.74 10.54 41.55
C ASP A 66 -21.14 10.48 40.06
N HIS A 67 -20.16 10.39 39.18
CA HIS A 67 -20.42 10.17 37.74
C HIS A 67 -19.69 8.94 37.23
N LEU A 68 -20.36 8.18 36.37
CA LEU A 68 -19.79 7.11 35.56
C LEU A 68 -19.63 7.62 34.14
N GLY A 69 -18.41 7.63 33.62
CA GLY A 69 -18.11 8.01 32.24
C GLY A 69 -17.69 6.79 31.42
N MET A 70 -18.23 6.65 30.23
CA MET A 70 -17.81 5.65 29.26
C MET A 70 -17.73 6.25 27.87
N VAL A 71 -16.73 5.87 27.09
CA VAL A 71 -16.61 6.19 25.68
C VAL A 71 -17.06 4.98 24.89
N LEU A 72 -18.10 5.18 24.07
CA LEU A 72 -18.55 4.17 23.11
C LEU A 72 -17.92 4.46 21.74
N ARG A 73 -17.60 3.41 21.01
CA ARG A 73 -17.25 3.49 19.57
C ARG A 73 -18.51 3.25 18.75
N VAL A 74 -18.88 4.23 17.92
CA VAL A 74 -20.04 4.14 17.05
C VAL A 74 -19.63 4.31 15.58
N PRO A 75 -20.32 3.64 14.62
CA PRO A 75 -20.01 3.81 13.20
C PRO A 75 -20.02 5.27 12.78
N ILE A 76 -19.05 5.67 11.95
CA ILE A 76 -18.98 7.05 11.45
C ILE A 76 -20.13 7.38 10.46
N GLY A 77 -20.69 6.37 9.82
CA GLY A 77 -21.74 6.52 8.80
C GLY A 77 -21.38 5.80 7.50
N VAL A 78 -21.59 6.44 6.36
CA VAL A 78 -21.26 5.89 5.05
C VAL A 78 -19.80 6.17 4.73
N VAL A 79 -19.08 5.13 4.29
CA VAL A 79 -17.68 5.18 3.82
C VAL A 79 -17.65 5.15 2.29
N GLY A 80 -17.09 6.18 1.68
CA GLY A 80 -16.73 6.20 0.26
C GLY A 80 -15.35 5.60 0.05
N ALA A 81 -15.27 4.43 -0.56
CA ALA A 81 -14.02 3.71 -0.81
C ALA A 81 -13.62 3.83 -2.29
N ILE A 82 -12.47 4.46 -2.56
CA ILE A 82 -11.93 4.61 -3.91
C ILE A 82 -10.62 3.83 -3.98
N SER A 83 -10.57 2.79 -4.82
CA SER A 83 -9.45 1.86 -4.88
C SER A 83 -8.64 1.99 -6.17
N PRO A 84 -7.33 1.66 -6.14
CA PRO A 84 -6.45 1.66 -7.29
C PRO A 84 -6.56 0.34 -8.08
N PHE A 85 -5.84 0.28 -9.21
CA PHE A 85 -5.86 -0.87 -10.11
C PHE A 85 -4.86 -1.98 -9.73
N ASN A 86 -3.82 -1.67 -8.99
CA ASN A 86 -2.65 -2.56 -8.84
C ASN A 86 -2.85 -3.73 -7.85
N PHE A 87 -3.65 -3.55 -6.81
CA PHE A 87 -4.12 -4.60 -5.90
C PHE A 87 -5.64 -4.50 -5.75
N PRO A 88 -6.39 -4.79 -6.84
CA PRO A 88 -7.80 -4.45 -6.93
C PRO A 88 -8.71 -5.27 -6.02
N LEU A 89 -8.24 -6.39 -5.48
CA LEU A 89 -8.95 -7.19 -4.50
C LEU A 89 -8.54 -6.82 -3.07
N ASN A 90 -7.24 -6.88 -2.75
CA ASN A 90 -6.79 -6.73 -1.37
C ASN A 90 -6.95 -5.29 -0.86
N LEU A 91 -6.70 -4.26 -1.69
CA LEU A 91 -6.91 -2.87 -1.26
C LEU A 91 -8.39 -2.51 -1.13
N VAL A 92 -9.28 -3.17 -1.88
CA VAL A 92 -10.72 -3.08 -1.60
C VAL A 92 -11.06 -3.77 -0.29
N ALA A 93 -10.49 -4.96 -0.01
CA ALA A 93 -10.71 -5.66 1.27
C ALA A 93 -10.22 -4.84 2.47
N HIS A 94 -9.10 -4.11 2.36
CA HIS A 94 -8.59 -3.19 3.39
C HIS A 94 -9.50 -1.97 3.66
N LYS A 95 -10.40 -1.65 2.75
CA LYS A 95 -11.39 -0.56 2.92
C LYS A 95 -12.74 -1.10 3.38
N VAL A 96 -13.24 -2.13 2.72
CA VAL A 96 -14.57 -2.71 2.98
C VAL A 96 -14.59 -3.53 4.26
N GLY A 97 -13.55 -4.34 4.52
CA GLY A 97 -13.48 -5.19 5.70
C GLY A 97 -13.57 -4.42 7.02
N PRO A 98 -12.71 -3.40 7.26
CA PRO A 98 -12.79 -2.57 8.45
C PRO A 98 -14.09 -1.77 8.55
N ALA A 99 -14.63 -1.28 7.43
CA ALA A 99 -15.90 -0.54 7.44
C ALA A 99 -17.07 -1.41 7.89
N ILE A 100 -17.17 -2.64 7.38
CA ILE A 100 -18.18 -3.61 7.84
C ILE A 100 -17.94 -3.98 9.31
N ALA A 101 -16.69 -4.19 9.73
CA ALA A 101 -16.33 -4.48 11.12
C ALA A 101 -16.71 -3.34 12.06
N ALA A 102 -16.62 -2.08 11.60
CA ALA A 102 -17.06 -0.89 12.32
C ALA A 102 -18.60 -0.68 12.31
N GLY A 103 -19.35 -1.43 11.48
CA GLY A 103 -20.80 -1.28 11.30
C GLY A 103 -21.19 -0.18 10.30
N CYS A 104 -20.28 0.26 9.43
CA CYS A 104 -20.52 1.27 8.40
C CYS A 104 -21.05 0.64 7.11
N ALA A 105 -21.90 1.37 6.39
CA ALA A 105 -22.19 1.10 4.99
C ALA A 105 -21.06 1.63 4.10
N VAL A 106 -20.84 0.98 2.94
CA VAL A 106 -19.73 1.30 2.04
C VAL A 106 -20.21 1.46 0.60
N VAL A 107 -19.76 2.52 -0.04
CA VAL A 107 -19.87 2.69 -1.50
C VAL A 107 -18.46 2.59 -2.09
N VAL A 108 -18.21 1.55 -2.88
CA VAL A 108 -16.92 1.29 -3.52
C VAL A 108 -16.91 1.80 -4.94
N LYS A 109 -15.97 2.67 -5.26
CA LYS A 109 -15.60 3.01 -6.63
C LYS A 109 -14.28 2.30 -6.97
N PRO A 110 -14.30 1.17 -7.66
CA PRO A 110 -13.07 0.50 -8.11
C PRO A 110 -12.37 1.30 -9.21
N ALA A 111 -11.10 1.02 -9.45
CA ALA A 111 -10.42 1.54 -10.64
C ALA A 111 -11.15 1.10 -11.92
N SER A 112 -11.22 1.98 -12.90
CA SER A 112 -11.96 1.73 -14.13
C SER A 112 -11.41 0.54 -14.94
N GLN A 113 -10.11 0.28 -14.83
CA GLN A 113 -9.42 -0.81 -15.51
C GLN A 113 -9.64 -2.17 -14.83
N THR A 114 -9.89 -2.19 -13.51
CA THR A 114 -9.93 -3.43 -12.71
C THR A 114 -11.17 -3.50 -11.80
N PRO A 115 -12.39 -3.45 -12.34
CA PRO A 115 -13.60 -3.46 -11.52
C PRO A 115 -14.02 -4.86 -11.05
N LEU A 116 -13.59 -5.94 -11.74
CA LEU A 116 -14.07 -7.30 -11.49
C LEU A 116 -13.70 -7.82 -10.10
N SER A 117 -12.51 -7.52 -9.61
CA SER A 117 -12.07 -7.94 -8.28
C SER A 117 -12.97 -7.38 -7.17
N ALA A 118 -13.36 -6.09 -7.26
CA ALA A 118 -14.29 -5.49 -6.32
C ALA A 118 -15.70 -6.09 -6.40
N LEU A 119 -16.18 -6.40 -7.61
CA LEU A 119 -17.47 -7.06 -7.82
C LEU A 119 -17.46 -8.50 -7.29
N ASN A 120 -16.35 -9.23 -7.48
CA ASN A 120 -16.18 -10.58 -6.93
C ASN A 120 -16.19 -10.55 -5.39
N LEU A 121 -15.49 -9.58 -4.77
CA LEU A 121 -15.51 -9.41 -3.31
C LEU A 121 -16.91 -9.09 -2.79
N ALA A 122 -17.65 -8.20 -3.45
CA ALA A 122 -19.03 -7.87 -3.08
C ALA A 122 -19.93 -9.11 -3.15
N ARG A 123 -19.83 -9.92 -4.21
CA ARG A 123 -20.57 -11.20 -4.33
C ARG A 123 -20.24 -12.15 -3.19
N VAL A 124 -18.96 -12.30 -2.84
CA VAL A 124 -18.51 -13.12 -1.71
C VAL A 124 -19.13 -12.64 -0.40
N LEU A 125 -19.16 -11.33 -0.16
CA LEU A 125 -19.74 -10.74 1.04
C LEU A 125 -21.26 -10.94 1.11
N PHE A 126 -21.99 -10.80 0.01
CA PHE A 126 -23.43 -11.06 -0.05
C PHE A 126 -23.74 -12.54 0.16
N ASP A 127 -22.99 -13.46 -0.46
CA ASP A 127 -23.12 -14.91 -0.25
C ASP A 127 -22.80 -15.30 1.21
N ALA A 128 -21.94 -14.52 1.88
CA ALA A 128 -21.65 -14.66 3.30
C ALA A 128 -22.79 -14.15 4.22
N GLY A 129 -23.77 -13.46 3.66
CA GLY A 129 -24.95 -12.96 4.37
C GLY A 129 -24.88 -11.49 4.76
N LEU A 130 -23.99 -10.70 4.14
CA LEU A 130 -24.02 -9.23 4.30
C LEU A 130 -25.32 -8.71 3.68
N PRO A 131 -26.13 -7.91 4.41
CA PRO A 131 -27.29 -7.26 3.82
C PRO A 131 -26.90 -6.33 2.68
N MET A 132 -27.67 -6.30 1.61
CA MET A 132 -27.33 -5.56 0.37
C MET A 132 -27.19 -4.05 0.58
N GLU A 133 -27.83 -3.51 1.59
CA GLU A 133 -27.83 -2.09 1.97
C GLU A 133 -26.46 -1.63 2.52
N TYR A 134 -25.60 -2.58 2.95
CA TYR A 134 -24.30 -2.25 3.52
C TYR A 134 -23.19 -2.09 2.49
N LEU A 135 -23.37 -2.55 1.25
CA LEU A 135 -22.32 -2.48 0.24
C LEU A 135 -22.88 -2.20 -1.15
N SER A 136 -22.37 -1.17 -1.78
CA SER A 136 -22.58 -0.87 -3.19
C SER A 136 -21.25 -0.77 -3.92
N VAL A 137 -21.12 -1.40 -5.09
CA VAL A 137 -19.97 -1.26 -5.99
C VAL A 137 -20.41 -0.52 -7.24
N VAL A 138 -19.83 0.66 -7.48
CA VAL A 138 -20.21 1.57 -8.55
C VAL A 138 -19.01 1.79 -9.49
N PRO A 139 -18.85 0.99 -10.55
CA PRO A 139 -17.82 1.22 -11.55
C PRO A 139 -18.08 2.53 -12.32
N GLY A 140 -17.00 3.22 -12.69
CA GLY A 140 -17.09 4.46 -13.46
C GLY A 140 -15.83 5.31 -13.36
N SER A 141 -15.83 6.44 -14.07
CA SER A 141 -14.68 7.34 -14.09
C SER A 141 -14.49 8.08 -12.75
N GLY A 142 -13.26 8.55 -12.50
CA GLY A 142 -12.97 9.43 -11.36
C GLY A 142 -13.80 10.69 -11.39
N ALA A 143 -13.85 11.35 -12.57
CA ALA A 143 -14.56 12.61 -12.77
C ALA A 143 -16.11 12.52 -12.66
N THR A 144 -16.69 11.33 -12.72
CA THR A 144 -18.15 11.17 -12.59
C THR A 144 -18.49 10.54 -11.25
N VAL A 145 -18.07 9.30 -11.03
CA VAL A 145 -18.43 8.53 -9.81
C VAL A 145 -17.57 8.97 -8.62
N GLY A 146 -16.27 9.23 -8.87
CA GLY A 146 -15.37 9.71 -7.82
C GLY A 146 -15.81 11.06 -7.26
N ASP A 147 -16.07 12.03 -8.13
CA ASP A 147 -16.49 13.37 -7.73
C ASP A 147 -17.87 13.36 -7.05
N ALA A 148 -18.82 12.55 -7.56
CA ALA A 148 -20.11 12.37 -6.90
C ALA A 148 -19.93 11.84 -5.46
N LEU A 149 -19.11 10.80 -5.28
CA LEU A 149 -18.85 10.20 -3.96
C LEU A 149 -18.16 11.17 -2.99
N VAL A 150 -17.17 11.94 -3.49
CA VAL A 150 -16.45 12.94 -2.69
C VAL A 150 -17.36 14.07 -2.21
N ASN A 151 -18.32 14.50 -3.04
CA ASN A 151 -19.19 15.63 -2.76
C ASN A 151 -20.53 15.24 -2.10
N ASP A 152 -20.88 13.95 -2.05
CA ASP A 152 -22.15 13.48 -1.49
C ASP A 152 -22.22 13.78 0.03
N PRO A 153 -23.25 14.51 0.52
CA PRO A 153 -23.34 14.93 1.92
C PRO A 153 -23.50 13.75 2.91
N ASP A 154 -24.02 12.62 2.47
CA ASP A 154 -24.25 11.44 3.32
C ASP A 154 -22.98 10.61 3.54
N VAL A 155 -21.93 10.81 2.72
CA VAL A 155 -20.62 10.17 2.89
C VAL A 155 -19.84 10.90 3.98
N ALA A 156 -19.57 10.21 5.08
CA ALA A 156 -18.87 10.76 6.24
C ALA A 156 -17.34 10.65 6.13
N LEU A 157 -16.86 9.58 5.48
CA LEU A 157 -15.41 9.30 5.33
C LEU A 157 -15.11 8.88 3.88
N ILE A 158 -14.04 9.42 3.32
CA ILE A 158 -13.45 8.95 2.06
C ILE A 158 -12.17 8.18 2.38
N SER A 159 -12.09 6.92 1.97
CA SER A 159 -10.87 6.12 1.96
C SER A 159 -10.36 6.01 0.52
N PHE A 160 -9.26 6.69 0.23
CA PHE A 160 -8.68 6.77 -1.10
C PHE A 160 -7.28 6.12 -1.13
N THR A 161 -7.03 5.34 -2.18
CA THR A 161 -5.67 4.88 -2.53
C THR A 161 -5.43 5.18 -4.02
N GLY A 162 -4.34 5.88 -4.31
CA GLY A 162 -3.97 6.28 -5.67
C GLY A 162 -2.84 7.30 -5.71
N SER A 163 -2.81 8.16 -6.75
CA SER A 163 -1.75 9.16 -6.89
C SER A 163 -1.86 10.30 -5.86
N PRO A 164 -0.72 10.90 -5.45
CA PRO A 164 -0.71 12.03 -4.54
C PRO A 164 -1.56 13.22 -5.02
N GLU A 165 -1.44 13.57 -6.29
CA GLU A 165 -2.19 14.70 -6.89
C GLU A 165 -3.71 14.53 -6.71
N VAL A 166 -4.23 13.35 -7.05
CA VAL A 166 -5.67 13.07 -6.91
C VAL A 166 -6.08 13.01 -5.43
N GLY A 167 -5.28 12.36 -4.59
CA GLY A 167 -5.61 12.21 -3.15
C GLY A 167 -5.68 13.56 -2.43
N TRP A 168 -4.68 14.41 -2.59
CA TRP A 168 -4.67 15.74 -1.98
C TRP A 168 -5.75 16.64 -2.58
N GLY A 169 -6.08 16.48 -3.88
CA GLY A 169 -7.23 17.13 -4.52
C GLY A 169 -8.56 16.74 -3.87
N ILE A 170 -8.77 15.44 -3.59
CA ILE A 170 -9.96 14.94 -2.87
C ILE A 170 -10.05 15.56 -1.47
N ARG A 171 -8.93 15.60 -0.72
CA ARG A 171 -8.91 16.20 0.60
C ARG A 171 -9.25 17.70 0.57
N ALA A 172 -8.77 18.41 -0.42
CA ALA A 172 -9.09 19.83 -0.61
C ALA A 172 -10.58 20.04 -0.96
N ALA A 173 -11.17 19.15 -1.75
CA ALA A 173 -12.58 19.21 -2.14
C ALA A 173 -13.55 18.82 -1.00
N ALA A 174 -13.12 17.97 -0.05
CA ALA A 174 -13.95 17.47 1.04
C ALA A 174 -13.44 17.86 2.45
N PRO A 175 -13.26 19.16 2.78
CA PRO A 175 -12.57 19.59 4.01
C PRO A 175 -13.33 19.28 5.31
N ARG A 176 -14.63 18.98 5.22
CA ARG A 176 -15.49 18.63 6.36
C ARG A 176 -15.62 17.13 6.60
N LYS A 177 -15.09 16.30 5.69
CA LYS A 177 -15.11 14.83 5.82
C LYS A 177 -13.81 14.34 6.40
N ARG A 178 -13.83 13.15 6.98
CA ARG A 178 -12.56 12.41 7.14
C ARG A 178 -12.10 11.93 5.77
N VAL A 179 -10.85 12.18 5.45
CA VAL A 179 -10.24 11.73 4.20
C VAL A 179 -8.95 11.01 4.54
N GLY A 180 -9.00 9.68 4.48
CA GLY A 180 -7.86 8.79 4.62
C GLY A 180 -7.20 8.57 3.26
N LEU A 181 -5.91 8.88 3.17
CA LEU A 181 -5.13 8.85 1.95
C LEU A 181 -3.96 7.86 2.06
N GLU A 182 -3.90 6.89 1.14
CA GLU A 182 -2.78 6.02 0.89
C GLU A 182 -2.27 6.29 -0.52
N LEU A 183 -1.05 6.84 -0.63
CA LEU A 183 -0.57 7.44 -1.88
C LEU A 183 0.78 6.83 -2.30
N GLY A 184 1.42 7.43 -3.30
CA GLY A 184 2.66 6.95 -3.89
C GLY A 184 3.89 7.02 -3.00
N ASN A 185 4.98 6.42 -3.47
CA ASN A 185 6.29 6.42 -2.83
C ASN A 185 7.40 6.17 -3.87
N ASN A 186 8.64 6.48 -3.53
CA ASN A 186 9.82 6.06 -4.29
C ASN A 186 10.82 5.28 -3.43
N SER A 187 10.32 4.35 -2.69
CA SER A 187 10.89 3.46 -1.67
C SER A 187 12.42 3.32 -1.68
N PRO A 188 13.14 3.99 -0.76
CA PRO A 188 14.58 3.82 -0.62
C PRO A 188 14.93 2.54 0.13
N LEU A 189 16.02 1.91 -0.30
CA LEU A 189 16.67 0.77 0.35
C LEU A 189 18.14 1.07 0.53
N ILE A 190 18.63 1.15 1.77
CA ILE A 190 20.02 1.37 2.10
C ILE A 190 20.70 0.02 2.36
N ILE A 191 21.87 -0.23 1.78
CA ILE A 191 22.62 -1.48 1.94
C ILE A 191 24.03 -1.15 2.41
N CYS A 192 24.29 -1.37 3.71
CA CYS A 192 25.60 -1.18 4.32
C CYS A 192 26.55 -2.35 3.96
N ALA A 193 27.85 -2.12 3.97
CA ALA A 193 28.87 -3.11 3.64
C ALA A 193 28.82 -4.36 4.55
N ASP A 194 28.43 -4.18 5.81
CA ASP A 194 28.28 -5.27 6.79
C ASP A 194 26.95 -6.04 6.63
N GLY A 195 25.99 -5.46 5.91
CA GLY A 195 24.67 -6.05 5.66
C GLY A 195 24.73 -7.32 4.79
N ASN A 196 23.64 -8.10 4.82
CA ASN A 196 23.52 -9.25 3.92
C ASN A 196 23.08 -8.82 2.52
N TRP A 197 23.98 -8.15 1.80
CA TRP A 197 23.69 -7.59 0.48
C TRP A 197 23.29 -8.64 -0.58
N LYS A 198 23.76 -9.91 -0.43
CA LYS A 198 23.33 -10.99 -1.33
C LYS A 198 21.87 -11.36 -1.13
N ALA A 199 21.43 -11.43 0.13
CA ALA A 199 20.02 -11.63 0.44
C ALA A 199 19.17 -10.43 -0.03
N ALA A 200 19.68 -9.20 0.12
CA ALA A 200 19.02 -8.00 -0.40
C ALA A 200 18.86 -8.07 -1.93
N ALA A 201 19.90 -8.40 -2.69
CA ALA A 201 19.84 -8.56 -4.15
C ALA A 201 18.80 -9.62 -4.56
N ALA A 202 18.77 -10.76 -3.87
CA ALA A 202 17.78 -11.81 -4.13
C ALA A 202 16.35 -11.38 -3.79
N ALA A 203 16.14 -10.62 -2.71
CA ALA A 203 14.83 -10.10 -2.34
C ALA A 203 14.33 -9.02 -3.30
N ILE A 204 15.22 -8.15 -3.81
CA ILE A 204 14.88 -7.09 -4.78
C ILE A 204 14.35 -7.68 -6.08
N ARG A 205 14.77 -8.89 -6.47
CA ARG A 205 14.22 -9.61 -7.63
C ARG A 205 12.68 -9.64 -7.66
N LEU A 206 12.05 -9.79 -6.51
CA LEU A 206 10.59 -9.67 -6.38
C LEU A 206 10.17 -8.28 -5.94
N ALA A 207 10.87 -7.67 -5.00
CA ALA A 207 10.51 -6.41 -4.38
C ALA A 207 10.49 -5.21 -5.35
N GLY A 208 11.35 -5.21 -6.38
CA GLY A 208 11.41 -4.17 -7.40
C GLY A 208 10.57 -4.48 -8.65
N PHE A 209 10.21 -5.75 -8.87
CA PHE A 209 9.71 -6.17 -10.19
C PHE A 209 8.38 -6.94 -10.15
N ALA A 210 7.89 -7.37 -8.98
CA ALA A 210 6.58 -7.98 -8.87
C ALA A 210 5.50 -7.05 -9.44
N HIS A 211 4.53 -7.61 -10.17
CA HIS A 211 3.49 -6.87 -10.89
C HIS A 211 4.07 -5.73 -11.74
N ALA A 212 5.22 -5.98 -12.37
CA ALA A 212 5.97 -5.00 -13.16
C ALA A 212 6.31 -3.71 -12.37
N GLY A 213 6.59 -3.80 -11.07
CA GLY A 213 6.92 -2.65 -10.21
C GLY A 213 5.73 -1.74 -9.88
N GLN A 214 4.50 -2.12 -10.22
CA GLN A 214 3.28 -1.32 -9.98
C GLN A 214 2.79 -1.46 -8.53
N SER A 215 3.65 -1.12 -7.58
CA SER A 215 3.35 -1.14 -6.14
C SER A 215 3.89 0.13 -5.48
N CYS A 216 3.07 0.75 -4.61
CA CYS A 216 3.47 1.94 -3.86
C CYS A 216 4.68 1.71 -2.93
N ILE A 217 5.02 0.46 -2.64
CA ILE A 217 6.19 0.06 -1.85
C ILE A 217 7.20 -0.75 -2.68
N SER A 218 7.12 -0.70 -4.01
CA SER A 218 8.14 -1.28 -4.88
C SER A 218 9.50 -0.68 -4.56
N THR A 219 10.52 -1.51 -4.33
CA THR A 219 11.89 -1.02 -4.13
C THR A 219 12.33 -0.28 -5.39
N GLN A 220 12.67 0.98 -5.24
CA GLN A 220 12.99 1.84 -6.40
C GLN A 220 14.40 2.43 -6.30
N ARG A 221 14.74 3.12 -5.19
CA ARG A 221 16.05 3.74 -4.97
C ARG A 221 16.90 2.84 -4.06
N ILE A 222 17.99 2.32 -4.58
CA ILE A 222 18.89 1.43 -3.85
C ILE A 222 20.20 2.18 -3.62
N LEU A 223 20.48 2.51 -2.36
CA LEU A 223 21.71 3.16 -1.92
C LEU A 223 22.64 2.08 -1.35
N VAL A 224 23.78 1.86 -1.97
CA VAL A 224 24.73 0.77 -1.62
C VAL A 224 26.04 1.35 -1.19
N ASP A 225 26.65 0.79 -0.14
CA ASP A 225 28.02 1.15 0.26
C ASP A 225 28.98 0.96 -0.93
N GLU A 226 29.77 1.99 -1.23
CA GLU A 226 30.63 2.05 -2.41
C GLU A 226 31.61 0.88 -2.47
N SER A 227 32.05 0.36 -1.31
CA SER A 227 33.01 -0.76 -1.22
C SER A 227 32.46 -2.09 -1.76
N ILE A 228 31.14 -2.23 -1.84
CA ILE A 228 30.46 -3.45 -2.33
C ILE A 228 29.61 -3.22 -3.59
N LYS A 229 29.52 -1.99 -4.06
CA LYS A 229 28.58 -1.58 -5.13
C LYS A 229 28.72 -2.41 -6.40
N ASP A 230 29.93 -2.58 -6.92
CA ASP A 230 30.15 -3.34 -8.16
C ASP A 230 29.73 -4.81 -8.02
N GLN A 231 30.04 -5.42 -6.86
CA GLN A 231 29.68 -6.81 -6.59
C GLN A 231 28.15 -6.95 -6.41
N PHE A 232 27.52 -5.97 -5.76
CA PHE A 232 26.07 -5.93 -5.58
C PHE A 232 25.36 -5.75 -6.93
N VAL A 233 25.79 -4.81 -7.76
CA VAL A 233 25.21 -4.57 -9.10
C VAL A 233 25.30 -5.83 -9.96
N ALA A 234 26.49 -6.49 -9.99
CA ALA A 234 26.66 -7.73 -10.74
C ALA A 234 25.70 -8.84 -10.28
N GLU A 235 25.52 -9.01 -8.96
CA GLU A 235 24.58 -10.00 -8.42
C GLU A 235 23.13 -9.61 -8.71
N LEU A 236 22.76 -8.33 -8.53
CA LEU A 236 21.41 -7.84 -8.82
C LEU A 236 21.03 -8.05 -10.29
N VAL A 237 21.94 -7.72 -11.23
CA VAL A 237 21.74 -7.96 -12.67
C VAL A 237 21.48 -9.43 -12.93
N ARG A 238 22.29 -10.34 -12.37
CA ARG A 238 22.09 -11.78 -12.50
C ARG A 238 20.71 -12.23 -12.00
N GLN A 239 20.23 -11.68 -10.87
CA GLN A 239 18.89 -11.96 -10.34
C GLN A 239 17.80 -11.44 -11.26
N VAL A 240 17.94 -10.22 -11.77
CA VAL A 240 16.94 -9.56 -12.61
C VAL A 240 16.83 -10.21 -14.00
N GLU A 241 17.96 -10.61 -14.59
CA GLU A 241 17.99 -11.32 -15.88
C GLU A 241 17.37 -12.72 -15.82
N SER A 242 17.27 -13.31 -14.62
CA SER A 242 16.58 -14.60 -14.44
C SER A 242 15.05 -14.48 -14.38
N LEU A 243 14.50 -13.26 -14.36
CA LEU A 243 13.04 -13.04 -14.33
C LEU A 243 12.39 -13.44 -15.65
N VAL A 244 11.33 -14.23 -15.58
CA VAL A 244 10.55 -14.63 -16.74
C VAL A 244 9.51 -13.56 -17.05
N VAL A 245 9.66 -12.91 -18.22
CA VAL A 245 8.71 -11.91 -18.75
C VAL A 245 7.78 -12.57 -19.75
N GLY A 246 6.44 -12.46 -19.56
CA GLY A 246 5.50 -13.13 -20.46
C GLY A 246 4.03 -12.92 -20.15
N ASP A 247 3.21 -13.87 -20.64
CA ASP A 247 1.75 -13.88 -20.44
C ASP A 247 1.43 -14.03 -18.93
N PRO A 248 0.61 -13.16 -18.35
CA PRO A 248 0.24 -13.23 -16.93
C PRO A 248 -0.47 -14.54 -16.55
N MET A 249 -1.05 -15.26 -17.50
CA MET A 249 -1.74 -16.53 -17.23
C MET A 249 -0.81 -17.74 -17.24
N ASP A 250 0.45 -17.59 -17.64
CA ASP A 250 1.46 -18.65 -17.52
C ASP A 250 2.03 -18.68 -16.09
N ASP A 251 2.03 -19.85 -15.48
CA ASP A 251 2.56 -20.06 -14.12
C ASP A 251 4.07 -19.78 -14.01
N ALA A 252 4.82 -19.79 -15.10
CA ALA A 252 6.24 -19.44 -15.14
C ALA A 252 6.49 -17.93 -15.17
N THR A 253 5.49 -17.12 -15.54
CA THR A 253 5.64 -15.67 -15.69
C THR A 253 5.77 -14.98 -14.33
N GLU A 254 6.77 -14.12 -14.20
CA GLU A 254 7.05 -13.35 -13.00
C GLU A 254 6.82 -11.84 -13.20
N VAL A 255 7.02 -11.36 -14.43
CA VAL A 255 6.79 -9.98 -14.83
C VAL A 255 5.94 -9.97 -16.10
N SER A 256 4.90 -9.13 -16.15
CA SER A 256 4.02 -9.00 -17.29
C SER A 256 3.83 -7.54 -17.70
N ALA A 257 2.75 -7.21 -18.42
CA ALA A 257 2.48 -5.88 -18.89
C ALA A 257 2.24 -4.86 -17.77
N LEU A 258 2.56 -3.60 -18.02
CA LEU A 258 2.02 -2.47 -17.29
C LEU A 258 0.53 -2.31 -17.61
N ILE A 259 -0.20 -1.60 -16.75
CA ILE A 259 -1.67 -1.43 -16.85
C ILE A 259 -2.12 -0.82 -18.18
N SER A 260 -1.25 -0.07 -18.84
CA SER A 260 -1.51 0.51 -20.16
C SER A 260 -0.22 0.73 -20.95
N ARG A 261 -0.39 0.85 -22.29
CA ARG A 261 0.72 1.18 -23.16
C ARG A 261 1.32 2.57 -22.86
N SER A 262 0.47 3.54 -22.50
CA SER A 262 0.94 4.87 -22.13
C SER A 262 1.87 4.86 -20.92
N GLU A 263 1.64 3.96 -19.93
CA GLU A 263 2.55 3.78 -18.82
C GLU A 263 3.87 3.14 -19.24
N THR A 264 3.83 2.17 -20.16
CA THR A 264 5.05 1.60 -20.76
C THR A 264 5.88 2.68 -21.44
N ASP A 265 5.24 3.52 -22.26
CA ASP A 265 5.91 4.61 -22.98
C ASP A 265 6.47 5.68 -22.01
N ARG A 266 5.72 6.02 -20.96
CA ARG A 266 6.17 6.96 -19.91
C ARG A 266 7.43 6.43 -19.18
N VAL A 267 7.38 5.21 -18.67
CA VAL A 267 8.52 4.64 -17.93
C VAL A 267 9.73 4.49 -18.84
N LYS A 268 9.52 4.06 -20.07
CA LYS A 268 10.60 3.97 -21.08
C LYS A 268 11.24 5.34 -21.32
N SER A 269 10.44 6.39 -21.49
CA SER A 269 10.95 7.75 -21.72
C SER A 269 11.78 8.26 -20.55
N TRP A 270 11.42 7.95 -19.31
CA TRP A 270 12.19 8.29 -18.12
C TRP A 270 13.54 7.56 -18.08
N VAL A 271 13.58 6.27 -18.44
CA VAL A 271 14.82 5.50 -18.54
C VAL A 271 15.73 6.09 -19.63
N GLU A 272 15.19 6.45 -20.79
CA GLU A 272 15.92 7.08 -21.88
C GLU A 272 16.49 8.45 -21.48
N ALA A 273 15.70 9.27 -20.78
CA ALA A 273 16.14 10.58 -20.28
C ALA A 273 17.29 10.45 -19.26
N ALA A 274 17.16 9.58 -18.27
CA ALA A 274 18.22 9.33 -17.30
C ALA A 274 19.50 8.82 -17.96
N THR A 275 19.36 7.92 -18.96
CA THR A 275 20.52 7.42 -19.73
C THR A 275 21.20 8.54 -20.53
N ALA A 276 20.42 9.44 -21.12
CA ALA A 276 20.96 10.63 -21.81
C ALA A 276 21.70 11.58 -20.86
N ASN A 277 21.28 11.63 -19.57
CA ASN A 277 21.93 12.39 -18.51
C ASN A 277 23.15 11.68 -17.87
N GLY A 278 23.48 10.47 -18.31
CA GLY A 278 24.69 9.74 -17.88
C GLY A 278 24.44 8.51 -17.01
N ALA A 279 23.22 8.16 -16.70
CA ALA A 279 22.91 6.89 -16.04
C ALA A 279 23.31 5.69 -16.91
N VAL A 280 23.82 4.63 -16.28
CA VAL A 280 24.20 3.40 -16.97
C VAL A 280 23.07 2.38 -16.87
N VAL A 281 22.61 1.87 -18.00
CA VAL A 281 21.68 0.74 -18.05
C VAL A 281 22.49 -0.55 -17.87
N ALA A 282 22.46 -1.12 -16.66
CA ALA A 282 23.17 -2.36 -16.36
C ALA A 282 22.45 -3.60 -16.96
N THR A 283 21.11 -3.58 -17.02
CA THR A 283 20.30 -4.55 -17.75
C THR A 283 18.91 -3.97 -18.04
N GLY A 284 18.20 -4.52 -19.03
CA GLY A 284 16.84 -4.11 -19.41
C GLY A 284 16.81 -2.90 -20.34
N GLY A 285 15.97 -1.89 -20.01
CA GLY A 285 15.82 -0.65 -20.79
C GLY A 285 15.09 -0.77 -22.12
N THR A 286 14.58 -1.95 -22.47
CA THR A 286 13.94 -2.23 -23.75
C THR A 286 12.54 -2.82 -23.57
N VAL A 287 11.73 -2.77 -24.62
CA VAL A 287 10.39 -3.36 -24.67
C VAL A 287 10.44 -4.63 -25.52
N THR A 288 9.74 -5.69 -25.10
CA THR A 288 9.62 -6.94 -25.87
C THR A 288 8.72 -6.75 -27.08
N GLU A 289 8.68 -7.74 -27.99
CA GLU A 289 7.79 -7.72 -29.15
C GLU A 289 6.30 -7.67 -28.74
N GLU A 290 5.96 -8.28 -27.60
CA GLU A 290 4.60 -8.27 -27.03
C GLU A 290 4.26 -6.93 -26.31
N GLY A 291 5.22 -6.02 -26.19
CA GLY A 291 5.00 -4.69 -25.58
C GLY A 291 5.29 -4.62 -24.08
N HIS A 292 5.93 -5.62 -23.48
CA HIS A 292 6.31 -5.62 -22.08
C HIS A 292 7.65 -4.89 -21.86
N LEU A 293 7.70 -3.97 -20.90
CA LEU A 293 8.95 -3.35 -20.50
C LEU A 293 9.80 -4.38 -19.73
N ARG A 294 11.03 -4.60 -20.18
CA ARG A 294 11.95 -5.51 -19.49
C ARG A 294 12.36 -4.97 -18.14
N PRO A 295 12.46 -5.82 -17.12
CA PRO A 295 13.05 -5.45 -15.83
C PRO A 295 14.38 -4.74 -16.03
N THR A 296 14.53 -3.55 -15.42
CA THR A 296 15.61 -2.62 -15.73
C THR A 296 16.36 -2.24 -14.46
N VAL A 297 17.68 -2.30 -14.51
CA VAL A 297 18.58 -1.80 -13.46
C VAL A 297 19.34 -0.62 -14.04
N LEU A 298 19.13 0.57 -13.48
CA LEU A 298 19.93 1.77 -13.74
C LEU A 298 21.00 1.94 -12.66
N VAL A 299 22.16 2.41 -13.04
CA VAL A 299 23.26 2.71 -12.11
C VAL A 299 23.65 4.17 -12.28
N ASP A 300 23.85 4.85 -11.14
CA ASP A 300 24.33 6.24 -11.06
C ASP A 300 23.49 7.25 -11.84
N ALA A 301 22.15 7.08 -11.85
CA ALA A 301 21.25 8.14 -12.32
C ALA A 301 21.34 9.37 -11.39
N ASP A 302 21.19 10.56 -11.96
CA ASP A 302 21.17 11.80 -11.19
C ASP A 302 19.95 11.81 -10.23
N PRO A 303 20.09 12.26 -8.97
CA PRO A 303 18.99 12.36 -8.03
C PRO A 303 17.81 13.19 -8.53
N THR A 304 18.04 14.13 -9.45
CA THR A 304 17.02 14.99 -10.04
C THR A 304 16.31 14.40 -11.26
N ASP A 305 16.81 13.29 -11.79
CA ASP A 305 16.12 12.57 -12.86
C ASP A 305 14.76 12.03 -12.36
N ASP A 306 13.75 11.99 -13.22
CA ASP A 306 12.41 11.50 -12.90
C ASP A 306 12.43 10.09 -12.29
N VAL A 307 13.36 9.23 -12.72
CA VAL A 307 13.56 7.87 -12.18
C VAL A 307 14.03 7.85 -10.72
N CYS A 308 14.55 8.96 -10.19
CA CYS A 308 14.98 9.11 -8.79
C CYS A 308 14.00 10.00 -8.00
N ALA A 309 13.56 11.12 -8.60
CA ALA A 309 12.76 12.13 -7.93
C ALA A 309 11.28 11.73 -7.76
N HIS A 310 10.75 10.95 -8.70
CA HIS A 310 9.33 10.56 -8.74
C HIS A 310 9.10 9.06 -8.57
N GLU A 311 7.86 8.66 -8.28
CA GLU A 311 7.44 7.26 -8.27
C GLU A 311 7.42 6.72 -9.71
N ILE A 312 8.26 5.74 -10.01
CA ILE A 312 8.34 5.15 -11.36
C ILE A 312 7.08 4.35 -11.69
N PHE A 313 6.58 3.57 -10.75
CA PHE A 313 5.44 2.65 -10.92
C PHE A 313 5.61 1.75 -12.15
N GLY A 314 6.80 1.21 -12.30
CA GLY A 314 7.28 0.40 -13.41
C GLY A 314 8.44 -0.51 -13.01
N PRO A 315 8.85 -1.46 -13.85
CA PRO A 315 9.86 -2.46 -13.51
C PRO A 315 11.29 -1.90 -13.65
N VAL A 316 11.58 -0.85 -12.88
CA VAL A 316 12.88 -0.15 -12.90
C VAL A 316 13.35 0.11 -11.48
N VAL A 317 14.60 -0.23 -11.20
CA VAL A 317 15.29 0.14 -9.96
C VAL A 317 16.55 0.94 -10.29
N VAL A 318 16.92 1.86 -9.39
CA VAL A 318 18.11 2.71 -9.53
C VAL A 318 19.08 2.38 -8.40
N VAL A 319 20.33 2.09 -8.74
CA VAL A 319 21.41 1.81 -7.79
C VAL A 319 22.40 2.96 -7.77
N ARG A 320 22.71 3.48 -6.58
CA ARG A 320 23.70 4.53 -6.35
C ARG A 320 24.62 4.17 -5.20
N GLY A 321 25.88 4.63 -5.25
CA GLY A 321 26.86 4.40 -4.21
C GLY A 321 26.80 5.45 -3.11
N PHE A 322 27.14 5.08 -1.87
CA PHE A 322 27.43 6.01 -0.79
C PHE A 322 28.72 5.62 -0.04
N THR A 323 29.38 6.58 0.56
CA THR A 323 30.59 6.36 1.39
C THR A 323 30.36 6.65 2.86
N ASP A 324 29.24 7.26 3.21
CA ASP A 324 28.82 7.60 4.58
C ASP A 324 27.34 7.28 4.77
N VAL A 325 27.02 6.47 5.78
CA VAL A 325 25.64 6.09 6.10
C VAL A 325 24.77 7.30 6.46
N LYS A 326 25.34 8.37 7.05
CA LYS A 326 24.58 9.60 7.33
C LYS A 326 24.14 10.30 6.04
N ALA A 327 25.05 10.34 5.06
CA ALA A 327 24.70 10.89 3.75
C ALA A 327 23.64 10.02 3.05
N ALA A 328 23.72 8.69 3.16
CA ALA A 328 22.70 7.79 2.61
C ALA A 328 21.33 8.00 3.26
N LEU A 329 21.24 8.18 4.59
CA LEU A 329 19.99 8.50 5.26
C LEU A 329 19.44 9.87 4.83
N ALA A 330 20.31 10.86 4.69
CA ALA A 330 19.91 12.19 4.20
C ALA A 330 19.36 12.11 2.78
N GLU A 331 20.03 11.38 1.88
CA GLU A 331 19.58 11.16 0.51
C GLU A 331 18.26 10.34 0.47
N ALA A 332 18.11 9.34 1.34
CA ALA A 332 16.85 8.60 1.45
C ALA A 332 15.69 9.53 1.84
N ASN A 333 15.91 10.46 2.76
CA ASN A 333 14.93 11.44 3.23
C ASN A 333 14.69 12.62 2.27
N ASP A 334 15.60 12.85 1.33
CA ASP A 334 15.45 13.91 0.30
C ASP A 334 14.42 13.46 -0.74
N SER A 335 13.18 13.51 -0.31
CA SER A 335 12.00 13.10 -1.07
C SER A 335 10.75 13.72 -0.46
N HIS A 336 9.77 14.05 -1.28
CA HIS A 336 8.45 14.45 -0.80
C HIS A 336 7.57 13.24 -0.39
N TYR A 337 8.00 12.03 -0.70
CA TYR A 337 7.34 10.78 -0.26
C TYR A 337 7.79 10.33 1.14
N GLY A 338 7.03 9.42 1.75
CA GLY A 338 7.35 8.89 3.07
C GLY A 338 6.50 7.68 3.45
N LEU A 339 6.33 6.68 2.54
CA LEU A 339 5.53 5.49 2.85
C LEU A 339 6.35 4.40 3.55
N GLN A 340 7.28 3.76 2.86
CA GLN A 340 8.19 2.76 3.44
C GLN A 340 9.63 2.96 2.95
N ALA A 341 10.58 2.73 3.86
CA ALA A 341 12.01 2.70 3.62
C ALA A 341 12.63 1.48 4.30
N ALA A 342 13.83 1.06 3.88
CA ALA A 342 14.50 -0.07 4.51
C ALA A 342 16.02 0.10 4.55
N ILE A 343 16.66 -0.68 5.46
CA ILE A 343 18.12 -0.74 5.59
C ILE A 343 18.58 -2.17 5.88
N PHE A 344 19.66 -2.58 5.24
CA PHE A 344 20.39 -3.82 5.54
C PHE A 344 21.70 -3.50 6.25
N THR A 345 21.83 -3.92 7.50
CA THR A 345 23.03 -3.79 8.33
C THR A 345 23.04 -4.86 9.41
N LYS A 346 24.23 -5.22 9.92
CA LYS A 346 24.40 -6.05 11.12
C LYS A 346 24.70 -5.21 12.36
N ASP A 347 25.02 -3.93 12.17
CA ASP A 347 25.27 -2.99 13.26
C ASP A 347 23.94 -2.54 13.86
N ILE A 348 23.70 -2.88 15.13
CA ILE A 348 22.47 -2.55 15.83
C ILE A 348 22.30 -1.05 16.05
N ASP A 349 23.41 -0.33 16.26
CA ASP A 349 23.36 1.12 16.48
C ASP A 349 22.99 1.85 15.20
N VAL A 350 23.53 1.42 14.06
CA VAL A 350 23.15 1.91 12.73
C VAL A 350 21.68 1.60 12.42
N ALA A 351 21.22 0.39 12.74
CA ALA A 351 19.83 -0.02 12.53
C ALA A 351 18.85 0.83 13.35
N LEU A 352 19.12 1.04 14.64
CA LEU A 352 18.30 1.87 15.53
C LEU A 352 18.33 3.34 15.13
N TRP A 353 19.50 3.82 14.73
CA TRP A 353 19.62 5.20 14.24
C TRP A 353 18.86 5.41 12.93
N ALA A 354 18.91 4.45 11.99
CA ALA A 354 18.10 4.49 10.77
C ALA A 354 16.59 4.46 11.08
N ALA A 355 16.16 3.61 12.04
CA ALA A 355 14.77 3.54 12.47
C ALA A 355 14.23 4.87 13.03
N GLN A 356 15.09 5.68 13.66
CA GLN A 356 14.74 6.99 14.20
C GLN A 356 14.92 8.13 13.18
N GLY A 357 15.86 7.98 12.25
CA GLY A 357 16.26 9.03 11.33
C GLY A 357 15.60 9.00 9.96
N LEU A 358 15.01 7.87 9.56
CA LEU A 358 14.25 7.76 8.31
C LEU A 358 12.83 8.27 8.51
N ASP A 359 12.46 9.32 7.78
CA ASP A 359 11.17 10.01 7.88
C ASP A 359 10.11 9.32 6.99
N TYR A 360 9.77 8.08 7.36
CA TYR A 360 8.83 7.19 6.66
C TYR A 360 7.81 6.60 7.63
N GLY A 361 6.62 6.29 7.12
CA GLY A 361 5.57 5.63 7.90
C GLY A 361 5.94 4.21 8.34
N GLY A 362 6.77 3.51 7.55
CA GLY A 362 7.36 2.22 7.88
C GLY A 362 8.87 2.21 7.61
N VAL A 363 9.65 1.74 8.58
CA VAL A 363 11.10 1.51 8.44
C VAL A 363 11.40 0.05 8.71
N LEU A 364 11.96 -0.64 7.71
CA LEU A 364 12.25 -2.07 7.78
C LEU A 364 13.76 -2.31 7.93
N ILE A 365 14.13 -3.16 8.86
CA ILE A 365 15.54 -3.50 9.12
C ILE A 365 15.79 -4.94 8.64
N ASN A 366 16.78 -5.10 7.77
CA ASN A 366 17.14 -6.38 7.15
C ASN A 366 15.99 -7.03 6.36
N GLU A 367 15.12 -6.19 5.80
CA GLU A 367 14.02 -6.57 4.93
C GLU A 367 13.89 -5.52 3.81
N VAL A 368 13.16 -5.82 2.74
CA VAL A 368 12.91 -4.90 1.62
C VAL A 368 11.68 -4.02 1.88
N PRO A 369 11.62 -2.80 1.32
CA PRO A 369 10.46 -1.90 1.52
C PRO A 369 9.13 -2.51 1.10
N THR A 370 9.13 -3.48 0.19
CA THR A 370 7.92 -4.13 -0.35
C THR A 370 7.25 -5.09 0.65
N TRP A 371 7.95 -5.45 1.75
CA TRP A 371 7.41 -6.36 2.74
C TRP A 371 6.26 -5.74 3.52
N ARG A 372 5.16 -6.49 3.64
CA ARG A 372 3.97 -6.08 4.39
C ARG A 372 3.20 -7.28 4.90
N ALA A 373 2.79 -7.22 6.18
CA ALA A 373 1.76 -8.09 6.76
C ALA A 373 0.42 -7.34 6.80
N ASP A 374 -0.70 -8.00 6.49
CA ASP A 374 -1.99 -7.33 6.31
C ASP A 374 -2.60 -6.78 7.61
N HIS A 375 -2.16 -7.24 8.77
CA HIS A 375 -2.62 -6.76 10.09
C HIS A 375 -1.78 -5.62 10.68
N MET A 376 -0.59 -5.33 10.11
CA MET A 376 0.27 -4.27 10.63
C MET A 376 -0.24 -2.87 10.27
N PRO A 377 0.14 -1.82 11.04
CA PRO A 377 -0.11 -0.44 10.62
C PRO A 377 0.68 -0.15 9.33
N TYR A 378 -0.01 0.35 8.33
CA TYR A 378 0.57 0.68 7.05
C TYR A 378 0.05 2.02 6.60
N GLY A 379 0.93 2.94 6.24
CA GLY A 379 0.55 4.27 5.75
C GLY A 379 1.70 5.24 5.76
N GLY A 380 1.58 6.27 4.93
CA GLY A 380 2.62 7.23 4.66
C GLY A 380 2.63 8.47 5.54
N LEU A 381 3.71 9.23 5.40
CA LEU A 381 3.90 10.60 5.83
C LEU A 381 4.04 11.49 4.60
N ARG A 382 4.05 12.80 4.75
CA ARG A 382 4.24 13.76 3.67
C ARG A 382 3.27 13.51 2.52
N ASP A 383 3.73 13.49 1.26
CA ASP A 383 2.87 13.26 0.10
C ASP A 383 2.43 11.80 -0.07
N SER A 384 2.95 10.88 0.73
CA SER A 384 2.51 9.48 0.71
C SER A 384 1.21 9.21 1.47
N GLY A 385 0.65 10.18 2.18
CA GLY A 385 -0.67 10.04 2.79
C GLY A 385 -0.77 10.51 4.24
N ASN A 386 -1.90 10.20 4.86
CA ASN A 386 -2.26 10.73 6.18
C ASN A 386 -3.05 9.74 7.06
N THR A 387 -3.20 8.50 6.64
CA THR A 387 -3.96 7.46 7.33
C THR A 387 -3.10 6.25 7.65
N ARG A 388 -3.67 5.26 8.32
CA ARG A 388 -3.07 3.95 8.52
C ARG A 388 -4.05 2.86 8.15
N GLU A 389 -3.71 2.10 7.12
CA GLU A 389 -4.34 0.82 6.83
C GLU A 389 -3.93 -0.24 7.87
N GLY A 390 -4.59 -1.38 7.81
CA GLY A 390 -4.52 -2.44 8.80
C GLY A 390 -5.79 -2.46 9.62
N PRO A 391 -6.42 -3.66 9.82
CA PRO A 391 -7.75 -3.78 10.39
C PRO A 391 -7.96 -3.00 11.69
N GLY A 392 -7.07 -3.15 12.68
CA GLY A 392 -7.19 -2.49 13.97
C GLY A 392 -7.08 -0.96 13.93
N TRP A 393 -6.33 -0.41 12.96
CA TRP A 393 -6.20 1.05 12.77
C TRP A 393 -7.35 1.61 11.97
N ALA A 394 -7.69 0.97 10.84
CA ALA A 394 -8.75 1.42 9.97
C ALA A 394 -10.14 1.41 10.64
N ILE A 395 -10.45 0.42 11.49
CA ILE A 395 -11.68 0.39 12.29
C ILE A 395 -11.80 1.63 13.19
N ARG A 396 -10.70 2.07 13.80
CA ARG A 396 -10.70 3.28 14.65
C ARG A 396 -11.03 4.53 13.85
N GLU A 397 -10.48 4.67 12.66
CA GLU A 397 -10.78 5.80 11.78
C GLU A 397 -12.23 5.80 11.28
N MET A 398 -12.83 4.61 11.14
CA MET A 398 -14.22 4.42 10.68
C MET A 398 -15.25 4.44 11.81
N THR A 399 -14.84 4.83 13.02
CA THR A 399 -15.72 5.02 14.18
C THR A 399 -15.54 6.39 14.79
N GLU A 400 -16.60 6.84 15.51
CA GLU A 400 -16.59 8.04 16.35
C GLU A 400 -16.61 7.65 17.83
N GLU A 401 -15.97 8.49 18.65
CA GLU A 401 -16.07 8.41 20.10
C GLU A 401 -17.30 9.14 20.58
N ARG A 402 -18.14 8.43 21.35
CA ARG A 402 -19.30 9.00 21.97
C ARG A 402 -19.18 8.87 23.48
N LEU A 403 -18.93 9.98 24.17
CA LEU A 403 -18.93 10.01 25.63
C LEU A 403 -20.37 9.91 26.16
N VAL A 404 -20.59 8.95 27.05
CA VAL A 404 -21.83 8.81 27.84
C VAL A 404 -21.47 9.03 29.29
N VAL A 405 -22.13 9.96 29.94
CA VAL A 405 -21.95 10.25 31.37
C VAL A 405 -23.25 9.97 32.11
N ILE A 406 -23.19 9.17 33.13
CA ILE A 406 -24.32 8.82 34.00
C ILE A 406 -24.05 9.42 35.37
N LYS A 407 -24.92 10.30 35.86
CA LYS A 407 -24.91 10.75 37.26
C LYS A 407 -25.44 9.65 38.14
N LEU A 408 -24.62 9.20 39.07
CA LEU A 408 -25.02 8.19 40.03
C LEU A 408 -25.91 8.82 41.09
N GLY A 409 -27.01 8.14 41.44
CA GLY A 409 -27.86 8.57 42.53
C GLY A 409 -27.21 8.30 43.89
N PRO A 410 -27.77 8.86 44.98
CA PRO A 410 -27.38 8.44 46.33
C PRO A 410 -27.58 6.92 46.46
N GLY A 411 -26.59 6.24 47.04
CA GLY A 411 -26.68 4.81 47.31
C GLY A 411 -27.93 4.48 48.16
N PRO A 412 -28.37 3.22 48.17
CA PRO A 412 -29.46 2.82 49.05
C PRO A 412 -29.04 3.11 50.51
N GLU A 413 -29.96 3.74 51.26
CA GLU A 413 -29.79 3.97 52.71
C GLU A 413 -29.66 2.65 53.45
#